data_bb75409e795645fa4d5f8dc9ea750f85
#
_entry.id   bb75409e795645fa4d5f8dc9ea750f85
#
_cell.length_a   1.000
_cell.length_b   1.000
_cell.length_c   1.000
_cell.angle_alpha   90.00
_cell.angle_beta   90.00
_cell.angle_gamma   90.00
#
_symmetry.space_group_name_H-M   'P 1'
#
loop_
_entity.id
_entity.type
_entity.pdbx_description
1 polymer ?
#
loop_
_entity_poly.entity_id
_entity_poly.type
_entity_poly.pdbx_seq_one_letter_code
_entity_poly.pdbx_strand_id
1 'polypeptide(L)'
;MKWYIYRLKTMNLLEIVWRIKQKIKYIYESKKYKNIKIYDKVLSRKLRKINININKLNINYNNKNYTLNTNVKLLGNYKYNKYKTSWNYCFNKNNIYPDTLSYNLNYKNNILYGDARINWELNRHYQFIILSKNYFITKNKKYLKEFIYLFNNYNENNLFLHGISWTSIMEIAIRCNSWTYAYAFLYKTDINKEILNKIKISIINMTDYIYKHYSKYSSANNHLIIESYILLQSGILFNYKKWLNKGYKILNKELYKQNYKDGINKEMSTHYQLFYLEAMGLSIRLLKNNNIYIPSNWYTLLKKMIGYIYNLKIGDNIIIFGDNDEGKILDINGNVNYLEYVLSLYSIILNKQYIKNCNNENINWLYKEKQINNKKNNIKEYNNICYKSGVTILNSMDNKVKIAIDHGNLGYKSIKAHGHADALSFILSINNKIIFIDPGTYVYHNNIEDRNYYRKTINHNTVEINNKDQAKILGPFLWGKSYKCKILEYKNKKDEIILKVSHNGYKKIIHTRTFIFNKKNKLTIIDEFNKECNKIINFNILDDKKYVKINYISNEPYTINKIDNKYSPKYNTVKKMKSIRIKTKSNKFITKITLTNI
;
A
#
# COMPACT_ATOMS: atom_id res chain seq x y z
N MET A 1 5.51 7.98 27.70
CA MET A 1 4.93 7.01 28.67
C MET A 1 3.55 6.53 28.26
N LYS A 2 2.55 7.39 27.95
CA LYS A 2 1.16 7.00 27.56
C LYS A 2 1.08 6.02 26.38
N TRP A 3 1.93 6.17 25.34
CA TRP A 3 1.97 5.27 24.19
C TRP A 3 2.34 3.82 24.58
N TYR A 4 3.39 3.67 25.39
CA TYR A 4 3.85 2.34 25.83
C TYR A 4 2.78 1.61 26.67
N ILE A 5 2.14 2.33 27.61
CA ILE A 5 1.06 1.76 28.45
C ILE A 5 -0.11 1.30 27.58
N TYR A 6 -0.54 2.14 26.65
CA TYR A 6 -1.64 1.77 25.76
C TYR A 6 -1.24 0.61 24.84
N ARG A 7 -0.01 0.64 24.32
CA ARG A 7 0.49 -0.44 23.47
C ARG A 7 0.54 -1.77 24.20
N LEU A 8 1.00 -1.80 25.45
CA LEU A 8 0.99 -3.00 26.30
C LEU A 8 -0.44 -3.51 26.54
N LYS A 9 -1.40 -2.61 26.84
CA LYS A 9 -2.82 -2.99 27.02
C LYS A 9 -3.47 -3.59 25.77
N THR A 10 -2.96 -3.30 24.59
CA THR A 10 -3.49 -3.83 23.31
C THR A 10 -2.80 -5.11 22.83
N MET A 11 -1.74 -5.54 23.51
CA MET A 11 -1.04 -6.80 23.23
C MET A 11 -1.61 -7.92 24.09
N ASN A 12 -1.70 -9.12 23.54
CA ASN A 12 -1.91 -10.32 24.36
C ASN A 12 -0.57 -10.84 24.92
N LEU A 13 -0.64 -11.68 25.93
CA LEU A 13 0.55 -12.24 26.60
C LEU A 13 1.52 -12.91 25.61
N LEU A 14 1.01 -13.65 24.65
CA LEU A 14 1.82 -14.33 23.63
C LEU A 14 2.60 -13.34 22.74
N GLU A 15 2.02 -12.19 22.42
CA GLU A 15 2.72 -11.12 21.69
C GLU A 15 3.84 -10.52 22.52
N ILE A 16 3.61 -10.29 23.82
CA ILE A 16 4.63 -9.75 24.75
C ILE A 16 5.80 -10.73 24.84
N VAL A 17 5.54 -12.00 25.12
CA VAL A 17 6.57 -13.05 25.20
C VAL A 17 7.35 -13.15 23.87
N TRP A 18 6.65 -13.11 22.74
CA TRP A 18 7.30 -13.15 21.43
C TRP A 18 8.23 -11.95 21.22
N ARG A 19 7.82 -10.73 21.61
CA ARG A 19 8.66 -9.53 21.49
C ARG A 19 9.92 -9.60 22.33
N ILE A 20 9.80 -10.11 23.57
CA ILE A 20 10.96 -10.34 24.45
C ILE A 20 11.91 -11.34 23.79
N LYS A 21 11.41 -12.49 23.31
CA LYS A 21 12.21 -13.48 22.60
C LYS A 21 12.90 -12.91 21.36
N GLN A 22 12.20 -12.05 20.57
CA GLN A 22 12.81 -11.38 19.43
C GLN A 22 13.94 -10.45 19.86
N LYS A 23 13.77 -9.65 20.92
CA LYS A 23 14.82 -8.75 21.42
C LYS A 23 16.06 -9.54 21.86
N ILE A 24 15.90 -10.63 22.59
CA ILE A 24 17.01 -11.51 23.00
C ILE A 24 17.72 -12.08 21.75
N LYS A 25 16.95 -12.53 20.77
CA LYS A 25 17.48 -13.06 19.53
C LYS A 25 18.28 -12.01 18.73
N TYR A 26 17.79 -10.79 18.63
CA TYR A 26 18.52 -9.70 17.99
C TYR A 26 19.85 -9.40 18.68
N ILE A 27 19.89 -9.36 20.02
CA ILE A 27 21.10 -9.17 20.82
C ILE A 27 22.09 -10.32 20.55
N TYR A 28 21.63 -11.55 20.53
CA TYR A 28 22.47 -12.71 20.21
C TYR A 28 23.03 -12.63 18.78
N GLU A 29 22.17 -12.38 17.78
CA GLU A 29 22.58 -12.33 16.37
C GLU A 29 23.54 -11.16 16.10
N SER A 30 23.39 -10.02 16.76
CA SER A 30 24.29 -8.88 16.64
C SER A 30 25.72 -9.21 17.09
N LYS A 31 25.85 -9.94 18.19
CA LYS A 31 27.16 -10.41 18.67
C LYS A 31 27.75 -11.45 17.72
N LYS A 32 26.90 -12.39 17.24
CA LYS A 32 27.32 -13.48 16.37
C LYS A 32 27.75 -13.02 14.99
N TYR A 33 27.11 -12.00 14.41
CA TYR A 33 27.31 -11.54 13.05
C TYR A 33 28.00 -10.16 13.00
N LYS A 34 28.73 -9.80 14.03
CA LYS A 34 29.51 -8.56 14.07
C LYS A 34 30.48 -8.49 12.88
N ASN A 35 30.51 -7.35 12.20
CA ASN A 35 31.41 -7.03 11.08
C ASN A 35 31.34 -7.99 9.87
N ILE A 36 30.19 -8.65 9.63
CA ILE A 36 30.02 -9.55 8.50
C ILE A 36 29.38 -8.81 7.33
N LYS A 37 29.96 -8.91 6.14
CA LYS A 37 29.28 -8.56 4.89
C LYS A 37 28.33 -9.70 4.50
N ILE A 38 27.15 -9.35 3.99
CA ILE A 38 26.09 -10.35 3.75
C ILE A 38 26.47 -11.43 2.73
N TYR A 39 27.44 -11.16 1.87
CA TYR A 39 27.90 -12.07 0.81
C TYR A 39 29.14 -12.90 1.16
N ASP A 40 29.81 -12.64 2.29
CA ASP A 40 31.08 -13.32 2.61
C ASP A 40 30.94 -14.85 2.68
N LYS A 41 29.88 -15.30 3.31
CA LYS A 41 29.58 -16.74 3.44
C LYS A 41 28.10 -16.98 3.73
N VAL A 42 27.63 -18.19 3.43
CA VAL A 42 26.31 -18.63 3.87
C VAL A 42 26.33 -18.82 5.40
N LEU A 43 25.57 -17.99 6.12
CA LEU A 43 25.57 -17.93 7.59
C LEU A 43 25.00 -19.19 8.25
N SER A 44 24.02 -19.82 7.62
CA SER A 44 23.41 -21.07 8.08
C SER A 44 24.13 -22.29 7.50
N ARG A 45 24.74 -23.14 8.35
CA ARG A 45 25.41 -24.38 7.91
C ARG A 45 24.51 -25.27 7.03
N LYS A 46 23.22 -25.36 7.35
CA LYS A 46 22.23 -26.19 6.62
C LYS A 46 21.96 -25.70 5.19
N LEU A 47 22.29 -24.45 4.87
CA LEU A 47 22.03 -23.81 3.59
C LEU A 47 23.29 -23.73 2.69
N ARG A 48 24.46 -24.19 3.16
CA ARG A 48 25.72 -24.06 2.41
C ARG A 48 25.72 -24.83 1.08
N LYS A 49 24.98 -25.93 1.02
CA LYS A 49 24.94 -26.83 -0.16
C LYS A 49 23.77 -26.55 -1.11
N ILE A 50 22.90 -25.55 -0.82
CA ILE A 50 21.77 -25.27 -1.71
C ILE A 50 22.21 -24.47 -2.93
N ASN A 51 21.64 -24.83 -4.08
CA ASN A 51 21.88 -24.13 -5.34
C ASN A 51 20.60 -23.50 -5.87
N ILE A 52 20.76 -22.37 -6.56
CA ILE A 52 19.66 -21.66 -7.19
C ILE A 52 19.35 -22.23 -8.57
N ASN A 53 18.11 -22.55 -8.84
CA ASN A 53 17.58 -22.78 -10.18
C ASN A 53 16.77 -21.57 -10.61
N ILE A 54 17.44 -20.58 -11.18
CA ILE A 54 16.83 -19.31 -11.54
C ILE A 54 15.83 -19.44 -12.69
N ASN A 55 15.90 -20.49 -13.51
CA ASN A 55 14.94 -20.74 -14.58
C ASN A 55 13.51 -20.96 -14.04
N LYS A 56 13.35 -21.41 -12.80
CA LYS A 56 12.06 -21.52 -12.11
C LYS A 56 11.36 -20.15 -11.89
N LEU A 57 12.08 -19.03 -11.98
CA LEU A 57 11.49 -17.69 -11.96
C LEU A 57 10.71 -17.40 -13.24
N ASN A 58 11.04 -18.09 -14.35
CA ASN A 58 10.36 -18.03 -15.64
C ASN A 58 10.20 -16.60 -16.21
N ILE A 59 11.31 -15.91 -16.38
CA ILE A 59 11.36 -14.58 -17.01
C ILE A 59 11.26 -14.74 -18.54
N ASN A 60 10.53 -13.86 -19.20
CA ASN A 60 10.45 -13.76 -20.64
C ASN A 60 11.67 -13.03 -21.21
N TYR A 61 12.78 -13.73 -21.40
CA TYR A 61 14.01 -13.16 -21.94
C TYR A 61 13.92 -12.73 -23.42
N ASN A 62 12.85 -13.10 -24.11
CA ASN A 62 12.59 -12.72 -25.51
C ASN A 62 11.73 -11.43 -25.61
N ASN A 63 11.51 -10.73 -24.49
CA ASN A 63 10.76 -9.48 -24.49
C ASN A 63 11.46 -8.41 -25.35
N LYS A 64 10.75 -7.87 -26.34
CA LYS A 64 11.19 -6.75 -27.19
C LYS A 64 10.58 -5.40 -26.79
N ASN A 65 9.55 -5.42 -25.93
CA ASN A 65 8.84 -4.22 -25.46
C ASN A 65 9.42 -3.76 -24.12
N TYR A 66 10.54 -3.04 -24.17
CA TYR A 66 11.25 -2.55 -23.00
C TYR A 66 11.71 -1.11 -23.17
N THR A 67 11.99 -0.45 -22.05
CA THR A 67 12.62 0.87 -22.01
C THR A 67 14.00 0.78 -21.34
N LEU A 68 14.96 1.57 -21.85
CA LEU A 68 16.31 1.69 -21.26
C LEU A 68 16.33 2.86 -20.27
N ASN A 69 15.61 2.76 -19.19
CA ASN A 69 15.66 3.73 -18.10
C ASN A 69 16.87 3.45 -17.20
N THR A 70 17.52 4.49 -16.69
CA THR A 70 18.64 4.38 -15.74
C THR A 70 18.32 5.09 -14.42
N ASN A 71 17.23 5.83 -14.35
CA ASN A 71 16.88 6.64 -13.19
C ASN A 71 15.74 6.01 -12.41
N VAL A 72 16.01 5.67 -11.16
CA VAL A 72 14.97 5.32 -10.19
C VAL A 72 14.47 6.60 -9.55
N LYS A 73 13.16 6.84 -9.67
CA LYS A 73 12.52 7.95 -8.95
C LYS A 73 12.26 7.53 -7.51
N LEU A 74 12.77 8.32 -6.59
CA LEU A 74 12.38 8.21 -5.18
C LEU A 74 11.05 8.94 -4.93
N LEU A 75 10.39 8.61 -3.85
CA LEU A 75 9.15 9.23 -3.40
C LEU A 75 9.35 10.75 -3.23
N GLY A 76 8.31 11.54 -3.56
CA GLY A 76 8.36 12.99 -3.42
C GLY A 76 9.34 13.68 -4.35
N ASN A 77 9.71 13.03 -5.45
CA ASN A 77 10.68 13.56 -6.44
C ASN A 77 12.08 13.84 -5.89
N TYR A 78 12.46 13.24 -4.76
CA TYR A 78 13.84 13.36 -4.28
C TYR A 78 14.80 12.78 -5.30
N LYS A 79 15.85 13.58 -5.58
CA LYS A 79 16.97 13.16 -6.40
C LYS A 79 18.09 12.65 -5.51
N TYR A 80 18.82 11.67 -5.96
CA TYR A 80 20.03 11.21 -5.30
C TYR A 80 21.16 11.04 -6.31
N ASN A 81 22.37 11.33 -5.88
CA ASN A 81 23.56 11.04 -6.66
C ASN A 81 24.05 9.65 -6.28
N LYS A 82 23.89 8.68 -7.17
CA LYS A 82 24.23 7.28 -6.94
C LYS A 82 25.68 7.02 -6.55
N TYR A 83 26.59 7.96 -6.81
CA TYR A 83 28.00 7.83 -6.47
C TYR A 83 28.37 8.53 -5.17
N LYS A 84 27.58 9.50 -4.71
CA LYS A 84 27.89 10.35 -3.54
C LYS A 84 26.89 10.16 -2.40
N THR A 85 25.65 9.78 -2.67
CA THR A 85 24.61 9.64 -1.66
C THR A 85 24.81 8.34 -0.87
N SER A 86 24.98 8.46 0.45
CA SER A 86 25.03 7.31 1.35
C SER A 86 23.73 6.50 1.31
N TRP A 87 23.81 5.17 1.42
CA TRP A 87 22.64 4.29 1.59
C TRP A 87 21.88 4.55 2.89
N ASN A 88 22.53 5.19 3.86
CA ASN A 88 21.93 5.61 5.12
C ASN A 88 21.51 7.11 5.10
N TYR A 89 21.39 7.74 3.90
CA TYR A 89 21.05 9.16 3.79
C TYR A 89 19.60 9.46 4.14
N CYS A 90 19.38 10.52 4.90
CA CYS A 90 18.06 11.01 5.31
C CYS A 90 17.64 12.21 4.46
N PHE A 91 16.82 11.99 3.46
CA PHE A 91 16.47 12.98 2.44
C PHE A 91 15.75 14.22 2.97
N ASN A 92 14.93 14.07 4.02
CA ASN A 92 14.16 15.21 4.55
C ASN A 92 14.95 16.13 5.50
N LYS A 93 16.09 15.70 6.01
CA LYS A 93 16.86 16.41 7.03
C LYS A 93 18.32 16.70 6.65
N ASN A 94 18.71 16.30 5.44
CA ASN A 94 20.10 16.39 4.98
C ASN A 94 21.11 15.82 6.00
N ASN A 95 20.78 14.67 6.57
CA ASN A 95 21.52 13.97 7.61
C ASN A 95 21.76 12.52 7.22
N ILE A 96 22.48 11.75 8.00
CA ILE A 96 22.77 10.33 7.78
C ILE A 96 22.31 9.55 9.00
N TYR A 97 21.57 8.46 8.77
CA TYR A 97 21.29 7.47 9.82
C TYR A 97 22.60 6.80 10.24
N PRO A 98 22.88 6.68 11.54
CA PRO A 98 24.14 6.09 12.01
C PRO A 98 24.28 4.64 11.58
N ASP A 99 25.51 4.23 11.28
CA ASP A 99 25.87 2.84 11.02
C ASP A 99 25.99 2.06 12.34
N THR A 100 24.87 1.91 12.99
CA THR A 100 24.71 1.11 14.21
C THR A 100 23.86 -0.11 13.93
N LEU A 101 23.87 -1.06 14.86
CA LEU A 101 22.96 -2.22 14.77
C LEU A 101 21.52 -1.75 14.63
N SER A 102 20.85 -2.22 13.58
CA SER A 102 19.53 -1.75 13.14
C SER A 102 18.45 -1.82 14.23
N TYR A 103 18.52 -2.77 15.15
CA TYR A 103 17.56 -2.90 16.24
C TYR A 103 17.79 -1.85 17.35
N ASN A 104 18.93 -1.19 17.41
CA ASN A 104 19.22 -0.06 18.31
C ASN A 104 18.90 1.29 17.65
N LEU A 105 18.73 1.32 16.34
CA LEU A 105 18.50 2.54 15.58
C LEU A 105 17.09 3.08 15.84
N ASN A 106 17.00 4.24 16.50
CA ASN A 106 15.73 4.96 16.65
C ASN A 106 15.41 5.79 15.41
N TYR A 107 15.15 5.11 14.27
CA TYR A 107 14.84 5.76 12.99
C TYR A 107 13.56 6.60 13.00
N LYS A 108 12.73 6.50 14.05
CA LYS A 108 11.49 7.28 14.23
C LYS A 108 11.71 8.60 14.94
N ASN A 109 12.95 8.92 15.30
CA ASN A 109 13.28 10.23 15.87
C ASN A 109 13.20 11.30 14.78
N ASN A 110 12.06 11.99 14.71
CA ASN A 110 11.76 13.00 13.71
C ASN A 110 12.52 14.32 13.89
N ILE A 111 13.19 14.52 15.02
CA ILE A 111 14.08 15.65 15.25
C ILE A 111 15.39 15.45 14.47
N LEU A 112 16.00 14.28 14.63
CA LEU A 112 17.28 13.94 14.01
C LEU A 112 17.14 13.45 12.57
N TYR A 113 16.10 12.67 12.31
CA TYR A 113 15.89 12.00 11.03
C TYR A 113 14.53 12.37 10.45
N GLY A 114 14.44 12.36 9.14
CA GLY A 114 13.20 12.59 8.44
C GLY A 114 12.37 11.33 8.27
N ASP A 115 11.73 11.21 7.12
CA ASP A 115 10.89 10.07 6.83
C ASP A 115 11.71 8.86 6.35
N ALA A 116 11.79 7.84 7.19
CA ALA A 116 12.48 6.58 6.89
C ALA A 116 11.94 5.90 5.62
N ARG A 117 10.66 6.15 5.25
CA ARG A 117 10.03 5.56 4.07
C ARG A 117 10.78 5.93 2.78
N ILE A 118 11.32 7.14 2.69
CA ILE A 118 12.05 7.58 1.49
C ILE A 118 13.40 6.87 1.39
N ASN A 119 14.12 6.73 2.50
CA ASN A 119 15.36 5.95 2.52
C ASN A 119 15.12 4.47 2.23
N TRP A 120 14.05 3.89 2.78
CA TRP A 120 13.68 2.51 2.47
C TRP A 120 13.42 2.31 0.97
N GLU A 121 12.81 3.27 0.26
CA GLU A 121 12.63 3.19 -1.20
C GLU A 121 13.97 3.06 -1.93
N LEU A 122 15.00 3.84 -1.53
CA LEU A 122 16.35 3.71 -2.07
C LEU A 122 16.92 2.30 -1.83
N ASN A 123 16.72 1.76 -0.61
CA ASN A 123 17.24 0.46 -0.17
C ASN A 123 16.41 -0.75 -0.62
N ARG A 124 15.33 -0.56 -1.40
CA ARG A 124 14.64 -1.62 -2.13
C ARG A 124 15.41 -2.11 -3.35
N HIS A 125 16.40 -1.33 -3.80
CA HIS A 125 17.35 -1.67 -4.84
C HIS A 125 16.72 -1.97 -6.22
N TYR A 126 15.66 -1.26 -6.61
CA TYR A 126 15.10 -1.36 -7.97
C TYR A 126 16.15 -1.02 -9.06
N GLN A 127 17.09 -0.12 -8.76
CA GLN A 127 18.22 0.21 -9.63
C GLN A 127 19.05 -1.01 -10.02
N PHE A 128 19.14 -2.03 -9.16
CA PHE A 128 19.86 -3.26 -9.49
C PHE A 128 19.15 -4.08 -10.56
N ILE A 129 17.82 -4.16 -10.51
CA ILE A 129 17.02 -4.81 -11.57
C ILE A 129 17.23 -4.08 -12.89
N ILE A 130 17.11 -2.76 -12.88
CA ILE A 130 17.17 -1.90 -14.07
C ILE A 130 18.54 -2.03 -14.76
N LEU A 131 19.63 -1.90 -14.00
CA LEU A 131 20.98 -2.01 -14.53
C LEU A 131 21.28 -3.40 -15.11
N SER A 132 20.86 -4.45 -14.40
CA SER A 132 21.03 -5.82 -14.83
C SER A 132 20.22 -6.13 -16.10
N LYS A 133 18.98 -5.67 -16.18
CA LYS A 133 18.13 -5.75 -17.36
C LYS A 133 18.76 -5.02 -18.55
N ASN A 134 19.19 -3.77 -18.34
CA ASN A 134 19.78 -2.97 -19.40
C ASN A 134 21.07 -3.60 -19.94
N TYR A 135 21.92 -4.17 -19.05
CA TYR A 135 23.09 -4.92 -19.48
C TYR A 135 22.71 -6.19 -20.25
N PHE A 136 21.74 -6.95 -19.76
CA PHE A 136 21.23 -8.14 -20.47
C PHE A 136 20.81 -7.83 -21.90
N ILE A 137 20.06 -6.72 -22.10
CA ILE A 137 19.52 -6.31 -23.41
C ILE A 137 20.63 -5.78 -24.34
N THR A 138 21.42 -4.83 -23.84
CA THR A 138 22.33 -4.02 -24.70
C THR A 138 23.74 -4.56 -24.77
N LYS A 139 24.14 -5.43 -23.86
CA LYS A 139 25.53 -5.88 -23.64
C LYS A 139 26.51 -4.73 -23.37
N ASN A 140 26.00 -3.50 -23.14
CA ASN A 140 26.84 -2.35 -22.85
C ASN A 140 27.42 -2.44 -21.44
N LYS A 141 28.73 -2.63 -21.37
CA LYS A 141 29.51 -2.80 -20.14
C LYS A 141 29.37 -1.65 -19.13
N LYS A 142 28.90 -0.45 -19.57
CA LYS A 142 28.65 0.65 -18.63
C LYS A 142 27.62 0.29 -17.55
N TYR A 143 26.54 -0.40 -17.93
CA TYR A 143 25.51 -0.84 -16.99
C TYR A 143 26.02 -1.89 -16.00
N LEU A 144 26.88 -2.80 -16.48
CA LEU A 144 27.52 -3.80 -15.64
C LEU A 144 28.52 -3.16 -14.65
N LYS A 145 29.37 -2.25 -15.13
CA LYS A 145 30.32 -1.51 -14.28
C LYS A 145 29.58 -0.74 -13.17
N GLU A 146 28.50 -0.08 -13.52
CA GLU A 146 27.67 0.65 -12.57
C GLU A 146 27.00 -0.28 -11.56
N PHE A 147 26.44 -1.40 -12.02
CA PHE A 147 25.87 -2.43 -11.14
C PHE A 147 26.92 -2.94 -10.13
N ILE A 148 28.10 -3.30 -10.60
CA ILE A 148 29.19 -3.81 -9.74
C ILE A 148 29.62 -2.76 -8.73
N TYR A 149 29.77 -1.49 -9.17
CA TYR A 149 30.11 -0.40 -8.28
C TYR A 149 29.07 -0.24 -7.16
N LEU A 150 27.77 -0.14 -7.50
CA LEU A 150 26.70 0.02 -6.52
C LEU A 150 26.58 -1.19 -5.59
N PHE A 151 26.74 -2.40 -6.12
CA PHE A 151 26.70 -3.63 -5.35
C PHE A 151 27.82 -3.69 -4.31
N ASN A 152 29.06 -3.39 -4.73
CA ASN A 152 30.21 -3.37 -3.82
C ASN A 152 30.05 -2.25 -2.80
N ASN A 153 29.74 -1.01 -3.25
CA ASN A 153 29.57 0.14 -2.39
C ASN A 153 28.49 -0.10 -1.31
N TYR A 154 27.34 -0.70 -1.68
CA TYR A 154 26.32 -1.06 -0.69
C TYR A 154 26.86 -2.02 0.36
N ASN A 155 27.51 -3.09 -0.06
CA ASN A 155 27.96 -4.15 0.83
C ASN A 155 29.17 -3.75 1.70
N GLU A 156 29.95 -2.79 1.25
CA GLU A 156 31.06 -2.23 2.03
C GLU A 156 30.59 -1.27 3.11
N ASN A 157 29.55 -0.48 2.80
CA ASN A 157 29.04 0.56 3.68
C ASN A 157 27.79 0.13 4.48
N ASN A 158 27.28 -1.10 4.32
CA ASN A 158 26.10 -1.60 5.02
C ASN A 158 26.34 -3.05 5.46
N LEU A 159 27.00 -3.22 6.58
CA LEU A 159 27.24 -4.52 7.17
C LEU A 159 25.91 -5.22 7.51
N PHE A 160 25.95 -6.54 7.62
CA PHE A 160 24.78 -7.33 7.97
C PHE A 160 24.19 -6.88 9.31
N LEU A 161 22.91 -6.54 9.34
CA LEU A 161 22.15 -6.01 10.46
C LEU A 161 22.52 -4.58 10.91
N HIS A 162 23.26 -3.81 10.13
CA HIS A 162 23.61 -2.41 10.42
C HIS A 162 22.78 -1.42 9.60
N GLY A 163 22.56 -0.24 10.15
CA GLY A 163 21.92 0.89 9.49
C GLY A 163 20.41 0.76 9.27
N ILE A 164 19.88 1.74 8.58
CA ILE A 164 18.42 1.87 8.32
C ILE A 164 17.88 0.75 7.42
N SER A 165 18.69 0.22 6.52
CA SER A 165 18.31 -0.81 5.54
C SER A 165 17.93 -2.17 6.16
N TRP A 166 18.22 -2.39 7.46
CA TRP A 166 17.92 -3.62 8.19
C TRP A 166 16.83 -3.45 9.25
N THR A 167 16.19 -2.29 9.35
CA THR A 167 15.18 -1.98 10.38
C THR A 167 13.81 -2.60 10.12
N SER A 168 13.49 -3.00 8.88
CA SER A 168 12.20 -3.58 8.49
C SER A 168 12.39 -4.87 7.69
N ILE A 169 11.77 -5.96 8.15
CA ILE A 169 11.83 -7.27 7.47
C ILE A 169 11.17 -7.21 6.08
N MET A 170 10.10 -6.45 5.94
CA MET A 170 9.43 -6.25 4.64
C MET A 170 10.37 -5.56 3.64
N GLU A 171 11.12 -4.55 4.05
CA GLU A 171 12.07 -3.85 3.17
C GLU A 171 13.22 -4.79 2.75
N ILE A 172 13.69 -5.65 3.67
CA ILE A 172 14.65 -6.69 3.34
C ILE A 172 14.05 -7.69 2.34
N ALA A 173 12.76 -8.02 2.47
CA ALA A 173 12.08 -8.92 1.54
C ALA A 173 11.98 -8.31 0.14
N ILE A 174 11.61 -7.03 0.00
CA ILE A 174 11.55 -6.35 -1.31
C ILE A 174 12.95 -6.24 -1.93
N ARG A 175 13.97 -5.92 -1.14
CA ARG A 175 15.37 -5.91 -1.60
C ARG A 175 15.82 -7.29 -2.06
N CYS A 176 15.48 -8.35 -1.34
CA CYS A 176 15.75 -9.74 -1.73
C CYS A 176 15.09 -10.08 -3.08
N ASN A 177 13.85 -9.63 -3.31
CA ASN A 177 13.19 -9.73 -4.60
C ASN A 177 13.97 -9.03 -5.71
N SER A 178 14.39 -7.79 -5.49
CA SER A 178 15.17 -7.02 -6.46
C SER A 178 16.49 -7.70 -6.83
N TRP A 179 17.19 -8.25 -5.84
CA TRP A 179 18.42 -8.97 -6.08
C TRP A 179 18.18 -10.30 -6.82
N THR A 180 17.04 -10.96 -6.57
CA THR A 180 16.65 -12.18 -7.29
C THR A 180 16.40 -11.91 -8.77
N TYR A 181 15.69 -10.82 -9.11
CA TYR A 181 15.48 -10.44 -10.50
C TYR A 181 16.77 -9.95 -11.16
N ALA A 182 17.60 -9.18 -10.45
CA ALA A 182 18.91 -8.77 -10.95
C ALA A 182 19.80 -9.99 -11.25
N TYR A 183 19.86 -10.97 -10.34
CA TYR A 183 20.54 -12.24 -10.56
C TYR A 183 20.03 -12.94 -11.81
N ALA A 184 18.71 -12.98 -12.02
CA ALA A 184 18.11 -13.66 -13.16
C ALA A 184 18.54 -13.05 -14.51
N PHE A 185 18.59 -11.71 -14.63
CA PHE A 185 19.09 -11.05 -15.83
C PHE A 185 20.59 -11.29 -16.03
N LEU A 186 21.40 -11.12 -14.97
CA LEU A 186 22.85 -11.30 -15.02
C LEU A 186 23.28 -12.74 -15.32
N TYR A 187 22.53 -13.72 -14.83
CA TYR A 187 22.79 -15.15 -15.09
C TYR A 187 22.77 -15.51 -16.59
N LYS A 188 22.09 -14.71 -17.42
CA LYS A 188 22.01 -14.85 -18.88
C LYS A 188 23.06 -14.01 -19.61
N THR A 189 24.12 -13.57 -18.94
CA THR A 189 25.20 -12.76 -19.48
C THR A 189 26.56 -13.37 -19.15
N ASP A 190 27.60 -12.75 -19.66
CA ASP A 190 29.01 -13.13 -19.44
C ASP A 190 29.62 -12.57 -18.15
N ILE A 191 28.78 -12.24 -17.15
CA ILE A 191 29.27 -11.73 -15.87
C ILE A 191 30.15 -12.74 -15.13
N ASN A 192 31.14 -12.23 -14.38
CA ASN A 192 31.99 -13.05 -13.52
C ASN A 192 31.15 -13.90 -12.54
N LYS A 193 31.45 -15.21 -12.51
CA LYS A 193 30.78 -16.18 -11.64
C LYS A 193 30.93 -15.86 -10.14
N GLU A 194 32.01 -15.20 -9.75
CA GLU A 194 32.23 -14.78 -8.36
C GLU A 194 31.16 -13.77 -7.93
N ILE A 195 30.84 -12.77 -8.77
CA ILE A 195 29.80 -11.76 -8.48
C ILE A 195 28.44 -12.43 -8.38
N LEU A 196 28.11 -13.34 -9.32
CA LEU A 196 26.87 -14.12 -9.23
C LEU A 196 26.80 -14.93 -7.93
N ASN A 197 27.92 -15.52 -7.50
CA ASN A 197 27.96 -16.25 -6.24
C ASN A 197 27.73 -15.35 -5.01
N LYS A 198 28.33 -14.14 -5.00
CA LYS A 198 28.09 -13.14 -3.94
C LYS A 198 26.61 -12.74 -3.86
N ILE A 199 25.96 -12.50 -5.00
CA ILE A 199 24.52 -12.19 -5.05
C ILE A 199 23.69 -13.37 -4.53
N LYS A 200 24.00 -14.61 -4.97
CA LYS A 200 23.35 -15.85 -4.51
C LYS A 200 23.44 -16.01 -2.99
N ILE A 201 24.63 -15.84 -2.41
CA ILE A 201 24.86 -15.94 -0.97
C ILE A 201 24.00 -14.89 -0.22
N SER A 202 23.97 -13.69 -0.75
CA SER A 202 23.17 -12.59 -0.15
C SER A 202 21.67 -12.90 -0.16
N ILE A 203 21.13 -13.45 -1.26
CA ILE A 203 19.74 -13.89 -1.35
C ILE A 203 19.43 -14.97 -0.31
N ILE A 204 20.33 -15.97 -0.17
CA ILE A 204 20.18 -17.03 0.84
C ILE A 204 20.13 -16.43 2.25
N ASN A 205 21.07 -15.55 2.58
CA ASN A 205 21.17 -14.95 3.91
C ASN A 205 19.98 -14.04 4.24
N MET A 206 19.53 -13.20 3.29
CA MET A 206 18.31 -12.39 3.44
C MET A 206 17.08 -13.28 3.64
N THR A 207 16.92 -14.33 2.85
CA THR A 207 15.77 -15.25 2.97
C THR A 207 15.77 -15.99 4.30
N ASP A 208 16.94 -16.48 4.77
CA ASP A 208 17.06 -17.16 6.05
C ASP A 208 16.75 -16.21 7.23
N TYR A 209 17.17 -14.94 7.11
CA TYR A 209 16.85 -13.90 8.07
C TYR A 209 15.34 -13.62 8.10
N ILE A 210 14.68 -13.45 6.94
CA ILE A 210 13.23 -13.30 6.83
C ILE A 210 12.53 -14.52 7.44
N TYR A 211 12.95 -15.74 7.13
CA TYR A 211 12.38 -16.97 7.70
C TYR A 211 12.43 -17.02 9.23
N LYS A 212 13.50 -16.49 9.83
CA LYS A 212 13.68 -16.44 11.28
C LYS A 212 12.92 -15.31 11.95
N HIS A 213 12.63 -14.20 11.24
CA HIS A 213 12.16 -12.94 11.82
C HIS A 213 10.83 -12.42 11.24
N TYR A 214 10.12 -13.20 10.40
CA TYR A 214 8.89 -12.75 9.76
C TYR A 214 7.89 -12.16 10.76
N SER A 215 7.11 -11.21 10.28
CA SER A 215 6.15 -10.43 11.07
C SER A 215 5.07 -11.30 11.71
N LYS A 216 4.77 -11.05 12.99
CA LYS A 216 3.73 -11.76 13.75
C LYS A 216 2.84 -10.78 14.49
N TYR A 217 1.71 -11.28 15.02
CA TYR A 217 0.76 -10.56 15.85
C TYR A 217 0.30 -9.24 15.21
N SER A 218 0.51 -8.10 15.86
CA SER A 218 0.08 -6.80 15.37
C SER A 218 0.83 -6.32 14.12
N SER A 219 2.03 -6.82 13.86
CA SER A 219 2.81 -6.54 12.66
C SER A 219 2.49 -7.48 11.50
N ALA A 220 1.62 -8.49 11.69
CA ALA A 220 1.22 -9.43 10.65
C ALA A 220 0.05 -8.85 9.83
N ASN A 221 0.37 -7.93 8.95
CA ASN A 221 -0.47 -7.28 7.96
C ASN A 221 0.14 -7.49 6.56
N ASN A 222 0.16 -6.48 5.68
CA ASN A 222 0.84 -6.53 4.38
C ASN A 222 2.31 -7.00 4.51
N HIS A 223 3.03 -6.61 5.56
CA HIS A 223 4.41 -7.06 5.82
C HIS A 223 4.54 -8.58 5.75
N LEU A 224 3.68 -9.31 6.48
CA LEU A 224 3.72 -10.76 6.51
C LEU A 224 3.46 -11.40 5.14
N ILE A 225 2.59 -10.79 4.32
CA ILE A 225 2.26 -11.30 2.99
C ILE A 225 3.48 -11.20 2.06
N ILE A 226 4.16 -10.05 2.05
CA ILE A 226 5.33 -9.83 1.21
C ILE A 226 6.50 -10.72 1.66
N GLU A 227 6.75 -10.80 2.96
CA GLU A 227 7.74 -11.69 3.55
C GLU A 227 7.48 -13.15 3.15
N SER A 228 6.21 -13.57 3.15
CA SER A 228 5.80 -14.93 2.79
C SER A 228 5.91 -15.21 1.29
N TYR A 229 5.65 -14.20 0.44
CA TYR A 229 5.93 -14.29 -1.00
C TYR A 229 7.40 -14.57 -1.25
N ILE A 230 8.33 -13.87 -0.57
CA ILE A 230 9.77 -14.09 -0.73
C ILE A 230 10.20 -15.47 -0.22
N LEU A 231 9.62 -15.95 0.88
CA LEU A 231 9.87 -17.32 1.35
C LEU A 231 9.41 -18.36 0.32
N LEU A 232 8.24 -18.16 -0.29
CA LEU A 232 7.71 -19.00 -1.36
C LEU A 232 8.66 -18.99 -2.58
N GLN A 233 9.00 -17.79 -3.07
CA GLN A 233 9.88 -17.58 -4.22
C GLN A 233 11.22 -18.27 -4.00
N SER A 234 11.92 -17.94 -2.93
CA SER A 234 13.21 -18.53 -2.63
C SER A 234 13.11 -20.04 -2.39
N GLY A 235 12.04 -20.52 -1.74
CA GLY A 235 11.79 -21.95 -1.55
C GLY A 235 11.69 -22.72 -2.86
N ILE A 236 11.05 -22.13 -3.87
CA ILE A 236 10.95 -22.68 -5.23
C ILE A 236 12.32 -22.65 -5.93
N LEU A 237 12.98 -21.48 -5.92
CA LEU A 237 14.24 -21.26 -6.66
C LEU A 237 15.39 -22.10 -6.11
N PHE A 238 15.49 -22.25 -4.79
CA PHE A 238 16.54 -23.05 -4.13
C PHE A 238 16.12 -24.50 -3.86
N ASN A 239 14.91 -24.91 -4.29
CA ASN A 239 14.34 -26.22 -3.98
C ASN A 239 14.35 -26.55 -2.47
N TYR A 240 14.11 -25.55 -1.63
CA TYR A 240 14.18 -25.70 -0.17
C TYR A 240 12.78 -25.74 0.45
N LYS A 241 12.30 -26.96 0.72
CA LYS A 241 10.93 -27.25 1.20
C LYS A 241 10.51 -26.44 2.45
N LYS A 242 11.45 -26.12 3.37
CA LYS A 242 11.11 -25.37 4.59
C LYS A 242 10.65 -23.95 4.30
N TRP A 243 11.32 -23.25 3.39
CA TRP A 243 10.91 -21.90 2.99
C TRP A 243 9.62 -21.95 2.17
N LEU A 244 9.55 -22.85 1.19
CA LEU A 244 8.37 -23.04 0.35
C LEU A 244 7.12 -23.30 1.21
N ASN A 245 7.16 -24.33 2.06
CA ASN A 245 6.03 -24.72 2.89
C ASN A 245 5.63 -23.60 3.87
N LYS A 246 6.60 -22.87 4.43
CA LYS A 246 6.32 -21.76 5.34
C LYS A 246 5.61 -20.62 4.59
N GLY A 247 6.15 -20.16 3.46
CA GLY A 247 5.56 -19.11 2.64
C GLY A 247 4.14 -19.49 2.19
N TYR A 248 3.99 -20.66 1.60
CA TYR A 248 2.69 -21.19 1.14
C TYR A 248 1.65 -21.26 2.27
N LYS A 249 2.00 -21.85 3.42
CA LYS A 249 1.09 -21.98 4.57
C LYS A 249 0.61 -20.63 5.10
N ILE A 250 1.52 -19.64 5.15
CA ILE A 250 1.18 -18.30 5.63
C ILE A 250 0.27 -17.60 4.61
N LEU A 251 0.61 -17.60 3.32
CA LEU A 251 -0.22 -17.00 2.27
C LEU A 251 -1.62 -17.58 2.26
N ASN A 252 -1.76 -18.92 2.34
CA ASN A 252 -3.05 -19.59 2.39
C ASN A 252 -3.89 -19.15 3.60
N LYS A 253 -3.30 -19.05 4.77
CA LYS A 253 -4.00 -18.65 6.01
C LYS A 253 -4.38 -17.17 5.99
N GLU A 254 -3.43 -16.31 5.65
CA GLU A 254 -3.59 -14.87 5.78
C GLU A 254 -4.51 -14.29 4.67
N LEU A 255 -4.67 -14.97 3.53
CA LEU A 255 -5.62 -14.58 2.50
C LEU A 255 -7.04 -14.41 3.06
N TYR A 256 -7.51 -15.31 3.89
CA TYR A 256 -8.84 -15.22 4.51
C TYR A 256 -8.85 -14.39 5.78
N LYS A 257 -7.73 -14.33 6.48
CA LYS A 257 -7.65 -13.61 7.74
C LYS A 257 -7.60 -12.10 7.55
N GLN A 258 -6.86 -11.63 6.53
CA GLN A 258 -6.63 -10.21 6.28
C GLN A 258 -7.65 -9.57 5.36
N ASN A 259 -8.54 -10.34 4.74
CA ASN A 259 -9.53 -9.83 3.81
C ASN A 259 -10.95 -10.18 4.26
N TYR A 260 -11.90 -9.36 3.90
CA TYR A 260 -13.32 -9.64 4.05
C TYR A 260 -13.82 -10.53 2.91
N LYS A 261 -14.95 -11.21 3.12
CA LYS A 261 -15.54 -12.13 2.15
C LYS A 261 -16.02 -11.48 0.85
N ASP A 262 -16.25 -10.18 0.87
CA ASP A 262 -16.67 -9.36 -0.28
C ASP A 262 -15.48 -8.74 -1.04
N GLY A 263 -14.24 -8.93 -0.57
CA GLY A 263 -13.02 -8.60 -1.28
C GLY A 263 -12.31 -7.33 -0.80
N ILE A 264 -12.78 -6.67 0.24
CA ILE A 264 -12.05 -5.53 0.83
C ILE A 264 -10.96 -6.03 1.78
N ASN A 265 -9.76 -5.47 1.68
CA ASN A 265 -8.68 -5.72 2.63
C ASN A 265 -8.95 -4.99 3.96
N LYS A 266 -8.73 -5.68 5.07
CA LYS A 266 -9.03 -5.16 6.42
C LYS A 266 -8.12 -4.01 6.87
N GLU A 267 -7.05 -3.71 6.16
CA GLU A 267 -6.22 -2.52 6.43
C GLU A 267 -6.93 -1.22 6.06
N MET A 268 -8.06 -1.30 5.33
CA MET A 268 -8.88 -0.17 4.92
C MET A 268 -8.09 0.92 4.19
N SER A 269 -7.22 0.48 3.28
CA SER A 269 -6.46 1.32 2.38
C SER A 269 -6.49 0.74 0.97
N THR A 270 -6.84 1.57 0.00
CA THR A 270 -6.87 1.18 -1.41
C THR A 270 -5.48 0.77 -1.90
N HIS A 271 -4.44 1.54 -1.53
CA HIS A 271 -3.07 1.25 -1.95
C HIS A 271 -2.53 -0.05 -1.33
N TYR A 272 -2.76 -0.26 -0.03
CA TYR A 272 -2.31 -1.51 0.61
C TYR A 272 -3.06 -2.74 0.10
N GLN A 273 -4.27 -2.59 -0.42
CA GLN A 273 -4.93 -3.68 -1.15
C GLN A 273 -4.25 -3.98 -2.49
N LEU A 274 -3.81 -2.98 -3.25
CA LEU A 274 -3.01 -3.19 -4.47
C LEU A 274 -1.69 -3.90 -4.13
N PHE A 275 -1.02 -3.48 -3.06
CA PHE A 275 0.24 -4.06 -2.59
C PHE A 275 0.08 -5.53 -2.17
N TYR A 276 -1.03 -5.83 -1.50
CA TYR A 276 -1.43 -7.21 -1.17
C TYR A 276 -1.68 -8.05 -2.43
N LEU A 277 -2.43 -7.49 -3.39
CA LEU A 277 -2.75 -8.17 -4.65
C LEU A 277 -1.49 -8.43 -5.48
N GLU A 278 -0.52 -7.52 -5.52
CA GLU A 278 0.75 -7.76 -6.19
C GLU A 278 1.47 -8.99 -5.63
N ALA A 279 1.62 -9.08 -4.31
CA ALA A 279 2.26 -10.23 -3.66
C ALA A 279 1.57 -11.55 -3.96
N MET A 280 0.22 -11.57 -3.90
CA MET A 280 -0.57 -12.77 -4.19
C MET A 280 -0.51 -13.14 -5.67
N GLY A 281 -0.57 -12.15 -6.56
CA GLY A 281 -0.47 -12.38 -8.01
C GLY A 281 0.89 -12.95 -8.42
N LEU A 282 1.99 -12.39 -7.90
CA LEU A 282 3.34 -12.93 -8.11
C LEU A 282 3.48 -14.35 -7.53
N SER A 283 2.86 -14.62 -6.37
CA SER A 283 2.85 -15.96 -5.76
C SER A 283 2.12 -16.98 -6.64
N ILE A 284 0.92 -16.64 -7.15
CA ILE A 284 0.14 -17.51 -8.05
C ILE A 284 0.94 -17.80 -9.32
N ARG A 285 1.55 -16.77 -9.91
CA ARG A 285 2.39 -16.94 -11.10
C ARG A 285 3.51 -17.95 -10.86
N LEU A 286 4.24 -17.84 -9.75
CA LEU A 286 5.32 -18.78 -9.41
C LEU A 286 4.82 -20.20 -9.18
N LEU A 287 3.72 -20.35 -8.43
CA LEU A 287 3.11 -21.66 -8.18
C LEU A 287 2.68 -22.33 -9.49
N LYS A 288 1.95 -21.58 -10.36
CA LYS A 288 1.49 -22.08 -11.66
C LYS A 288 2.66 -22.49 -12.56
N ASN A 289 3.68 -21.65 -12.68
CA ASN A 289 4.84 -21.91 -13.53
C ASN A 289 5.73 -23.09 -13.05
N ASN A 290 5.57 -23.52 -11.81
CA ASN A 290 6.31 -24.64 -11.22
C ASN A 290 5.42 -25.85 -10.86
N ASN A 291 4.18 -25.90 -11.41
CA ASN A 291 3.22 -26.98 -11.21
C ASN A 291 2.91 -27.28 -9.73
N ILE A 292 2.88 -26.24 -8.89
CA ILE A 292 2.52 -26.37 -7.48
C ILE A 292 1.03 -26.03 -7.33
N TYR A 293 0.32 -26.88 -6.60
CA TYR A 293 -1.13 -26.75 -6.39
C TYR A 293 -1.54 -25.39 -5.83
N ILE A 294 -2.62 -24.82 -6.41
CA ILE A 294 -3.24 -23.57 -5.97
C ILE A 294 -4.70 -23.86 -5.64
N PRO A 295 -5.16 -23.59 -4.40
CA PRO A 295 -6.55 -23.82 -4.03
C PRO A 295 -7.52 -22.95 -4.86
N SER A 296 -8.59 -23.52 -5.37
CA SER A 296 -9.59 -22.82 -6.21
C SER A 296 -10.23 -21.62 -5.50
N ASN A 297 -10.41 -21.72 -4.20
CA ASN A 297 -10.95 -20.65 -3.36
C ASN A 297 -10.04 -19.40 -3.28
N TRP A 298 -8.73 -19.51 -3.59
CA TRP A 298 -7.87 -18.32 -3.76
C TRP A 298 -8.37 -17.46 -4.91
N TYR A 299 -8.64 -18.06 -6.06
CA TYR A 299 -9.16 -17.35 -7.23
C TYR A 299 -10.50 -16.68 -6.95
N THR A 300 -11.38 -17.36 -6.20
CA THR A 300 -12.70 -16.82 -5.83
C THR A 300 -12.59 -15.52 -5.01
N LEU A 301 -11.72 -15.48 -4.00
CA LEU A 301 -11.57 -14.29 -3.17
C LEU A 301 -10.78 -13.19 -3.92
N LEU A 302 -9.70 -13.55 -4.60
CA LEU A 302 -8.88 -12.59 -5.37
C LEU A 302 -9.67 -11.95 -6.52
N LYS A 303 -10.59 -12.66 -7.15
CA LYS A 303 -11.52 -12.10 -8.14
C LYS A 303 -12.41 -11.00 -7.54
N LYS A 304 -12.88 -11.17 -6.30
CA LYS A 304 -13.63 -10.12 -5.59
C LYS A 304 -12.73 -8.95 -5.22
N MET A 305 -11.49 -9.22 -4.76
CA MET A 305 -10.53 -8.19 -4.37
C MET A 305 -10.12 -7.30 -5.56
N ILE A 306 -9.80 -7.89 -6.70
CA ILE A 306 -9.46 -7.10 -7.90
C ILE A 306 -10.69 -6.41 -8.49
N GLY A 307 -11.87 -7.01 -8.37
CA GLY A 307 -13.14 -6.39 -8.75
C GLY A 307 -13.44 -5.13 -7.94
N TYR A 308 -13.16 -5.12 -6.64
CA TYR A 308 -13.26 -3.93 -5.80
C TYR A 308 -12.31 -2.81 -6.29
N ILE A 309 -11.03 -3.13 -6.55
CA ILE A 309 -10.06 -2.19 -7.10
C ILE A 309 -10.52 -1.64 -8.46
N TYR A 310 -11.02 -2.50 -9.34
CA TYR A 310 -11.52 -2.11 -10.64
C TYR A 310 -12.71 -1.13 -10.54
N ASN A 311 -13.62 -1.35 -9.59
CA ASN A 311 -14.78 -0.47 -9.39
C ASN A 311 -14.41 0.89 -8.81
N LEU A 312 -13.26 1.01 -8.11
CA LEU A 312 -12.71 2.28 -7.65
C LEU A 312 -11.96 3.06 -8.74
N LYS A 313 -11.76 2.48 -9.93
CA LYS A 313 -11.05 3.12 -11.04
C LYS A 313 -11.82 4.33 -11.57
N ILE A 314 -11.07 5.41 -11.87
CA ILE A 314 -11.53 6.64 -12.51
C ILE A 314 -10.53 7.02 -13.61
N GLY A 315 -10.91 6.83 -14.89
CA GLY A 315 -9.96 6.96 -15.99
C GLY A 315 -8.75 6.05 -15.80
N ASP A 316 -7.55 6.61 -15.82
CA ASP A 316 -6.29 5.90 -15.57
C ASP A 316 -5.85 5.96 -14.10
N ASN A 317 -6.65 6.57 -13.23
CA ASN A 317 -6.41 6.69 -11.80
C ASN A 317 -7.37 5.81 -10.99
N ILE A 318 -7.23 5.87 -9.67
CA ILE A 318 -8.06 5.15 -8.72
C ILE A 318 -8.41 6.04 -7.53
N ILE A 319 -9.61 5.87 -6.99
CA ILE A 319 -10.02 6.46 -5.72
C ILE A 319 -9.20 5.84 -4.59
N ILE A 320 -8.58 6.68 -3.76
CA ILE A 320 -7.75 6.28 -2.63
C ILE A 320 -8.47 6.58 -1.32
N PHE A 321 -8.68 5.56 -0.51
CA PHE A 321 -9.02 5.64 0.91
C PHE A 321 -7.83 5.19 1.75
N GLY A 322 -7.64 5.78 2.93
CA GLY A 322 -6.58 5.47 3.84
C GLY A 322 -5.18 5.83 3.32
N ASP A 323 -4.16 5.22 3.89
CA ASP A 323 -2.78 5.51 3.54
C ASP A 323 -2.41 5.06 2.11
N ASN A 324 -1.62 5.92 1.44
CA ASN A 324 -0.93 5.61 0.19
C ASN A 324 0.54 6.05 0.29
N ASP A 325 1.45 5.10 0.39
CA ASP A 325 2.89 5.34 0.44
C ASP A 325 3.61 5.00 -0.88
N GLU A 326 2.85 4.79 -1.95
CA GLU A 326 3.33 4.41 -3.29
C GLU A 326 4.27 3.17 -3.30
N GLY A 327 4.14 2.30 -2.29
CA GLY A 327 4.91 1.06 -2.18
C GLY A 327 4.59 0.07 -3.29
N LYS A 328 5.61 -0.67 -3.74
CA LYS A 328 5.52 -1.74 -4.75
C LYS A 328 6.55 -2.82 -4.45
N ILE A 329 6.34 -4.03 -4.95
CA ILE A 329 7.25 -5.16 -4.73
C ILE A 329 8.23 -5.30 -5.91
N LEU A 330 7.74 -5.08 -7.13
CA LEU A 330 8.52 -5.24 -8.35
C LEU A 330 8.41 -3.99 -9.22
N ASP A 331 9.56 -3.47 -9.63
CA ASP A 331 9.67 -2.41 -10.62
C ASP A 331 10.87 -2.67 -11.52
N ILE A 332 10.62 -3.21 -12.73
CA ILE A 332 11.67 -3.63 -13.66
C ILE A 332 12.21 -2.44 -14.47
N ASN A 333 11.46 -1.34 -14.57
CA ASN A 333 11.86 -0.19 -15.37
C ASN A 333 12.06 1.13 -14.60
N GLY A 334 11.76 1.15 -13.29
CA GLY A 334 11.89 2.34 -12.43
C GLY A 334 10.76 3.36 -12.53
N ASN A 335 9.71 3.08 -13.32
CA ASN A 335 8.57 3.99 -13.50
C ASN A 335 7.28 3.24 -13.85
N VAL A 336 6.99 2.16 -13.12
CA VAL A 336 5.80 1.35 -13.38
C VAL A 336 4.51 2.11 -13.06
N ASN A 337 3.54 2.11 -13.98
CA ASN A 337 2.15 2.45 -13.66
C ASN A 337 1.57 1.31 -12.82
N TYR A 338 1.46 1.54 -11.51
CA TYR A 338 1.19 0.49 -10.55
C TYR A 338 -0.22 -0.08 -10.66
N LEU A 339 -1.23 0.76 -10.86
CA LEU A 339 -2.61 0.31 -11.08
C LEU A 339 -2.71 -0.56 -12.33
N GLU A 340 -2.16 -0.06 -13.45
CA GLU A 340 -2.12 -0.78 -14.72
C GLU A 340 -1.42 -2.13 -14.58
N TYR A 341 -0.28 -2.15 -13.89
CA TYR A 341 0.48 -3.38 -13.65
C TYR A 341 -0.34 -4.43 -12.89
N VAL A 342 -0.98 -4.06 -11.78
CA VAL A 342 -1.76 -5.00 -10.97
C VAL A 342 -3.02 -5.46 -11.72
N LEU A 343 -3.71 -4.57 -12.42
CA LEU A 343 -4.88 -4.93 -13.24
C LEU A 343 -4.48 -5.90 -14.39
N SER A 344 -3.35 -5.64 -15.05
CA SER A 344 -2.81 -6.51 -16.11
C SER A 344 -2.43 -7.89 -15.57
N LEU A 345 -1.78 -7.94 -14.41
CA LEU A 345 -1.40 -9.19 -13.73
C LEU A 345 -2.63 -10.06 -13.47
N TYR A 346 -3.70 -9.47 -12.93
CA TYR A 346 -4.93 -10.19 -12.67
C TYR A 346 -5.78 -10.46 -13.91
N SER A 347 -5.65 -9.67 -14.96
CA SER A 347 -6.27 -9.98 -16.24
C SER A 347 -5.77 -11.32 -16.79
N ILE A 348 -4.46 -11.56 -16.69
CA ILE A 348 -3.84 -12.81 -17.13
C ILE A 348 -4.16 -13.97 -16.15
N ILE A 349 -4.02 -13.74 -14.84
CA ILE A 349 -4.25 -14.79 -13.82
C ILE A 349 -5.68 -15.33 -13.87
N LEU A 350 -6.66 -14.44 -14.02
CA LEU A 350 -8.09 -14.78 -13.98
C LEU A 350 -8.70 -14.98 -15.37
N ASN A 351 -7.90 -14.85 -16.43
CA ASN A 351 -8.35 -14.85 -17.82
C ASN A 351 -9.58 -13.95 -18.04
N LYS A 352 -9.51 -12.72 -17.53
CA LYS A 352 -10.59 -11.73 -17.57
C LYS A 352 -10.03 -10.33 -17.77
N GLN A 353 -10.56 -9.59 -18.74
CA GLN A 353 -10.06 -8.27 -19.10
C GLN A 353 -10.44 -7.20 -18.05
N TYR A 354 -9.47 -6.73 -17.24
CA TYR A 354 -9.61 -5.59 -16.32
C TYR A 354 -9.01 -4.29 -16.89
N ILE A 355 -8.26 -4.38 -17.97
CA ILE A 355 -7.66 -3.25 -18.68
C ILE A 355 -7.62 -3.53 -20.18
N LYS A 356 -7.78 -2.49 -21.02
CA LYS A 356 -7.83 -2.65 -22.48
C LYS A 356 -6.56 -3.30 -23.04
N ASN A 357 -5.40 -2.78 -22.64
CA ASN A 357 -4.10 -3.25 -23.12
C ASN A 357 -3.24 -3.70 -21.94
N CYS A 358 -2.85 -4.98 -21.89
CA CYS A 358 -1.91 -5.49 -20.91
C CYS A 358 -0.45 -5.28 -21.38
N ASN A 359 -0.08 -4.03 -21.67
CA ASN A 359 1.25 -3.72 -22.24
C ASN A 359 2.22 -3.10 -21.22
N ASN A 360 2.02 -3.33 -19.95
CA ASN A 360 2.91 -2.90 -18.88
C ASN A 360 4.25 -3.64 -18.94
N GLU A 361 5.38 -2.94 -18.79
CA GLU A 361 6.71 -3.53 -18.95
C GLU A 361 6.99 -4.66 -17.94
N ASN A 362 6.55 -4.54 -16.68
CA ASN A 362 6.66 -5.65 -15.73
C ASN A 362 5.99 -6.92 -16.27
N ILE A 363 4.79 -6.77 -16.86
CA ILE A 363 4.03 -7.89 -17.45
C ILE A 363 4.76 -8.50 -18.64
N ASN A 364 5.37 -7.66 -19.48
CA ASN A 364 6.11 -8.13 -20.66
C ASN A 364 7.31 -9.02 -20.28
N TRP A 365 7.95 -8.74 -19.13
CA TRP A 365 9.03 -9.57 -18.60
C TRP A 365 8.54 -10.80 -17.83
N LEU A 366 7.33 -10.74 -17.25
CA LEU A 366 6.78 -11.83 -16.47
C LEU A 366 6.09 -12.91 -17.30
N TYR A 367 5.55 -12.58 -18.47
CA TYR A 367 4.75 -13.48 -19.30
C TYR A 367 5.21 -13.46 -20.76
N LYS A 368 5.42 -14.66 -21.34
CA LYS A 368 5.73 -14.83 -22.77
C LYS A 368 4.50 -14.59 -23.64
N GLU A 369 3.38 -15.17 -23.24
CA GLU A 369 2.09 -15.05 -23.92
C GLU A 369 1.07 -14.42 -23.00
N LYS A 370 0.33 -13.49 -23.54
CA LYS A 370 -0.72 -12.75 -22.81
C LYS A 370 -2.08 -13.20 -23.33
N GLN A 371 -2.39 -14.48 -23.17
CA GLN A 371 -3.70 -15.00 -23.54
C GLN A 371 -4.76 -14.42 -22.60
N ILE A 372 -5.50 -13.44 -23.11
CA ILE A 372 -6.70 -12.94 -22.45
C ILE A 372 -7.84 -13.22 -23.42
N ASN A 373 -8.83 -13.98 -22.98
CA ASN A 373 -10.03 -14.20 -23.77
C ASN A 373 -10.79 -12.87 -23.94
N ASN A 374 -10.57 -12.20 -25.07
CA ASN A 374 -11.29 -10.98 -25.44
C ASN A 374 -12.77 -11.26 -25.79
N LYS A 375 -13.16 -12.53 -25.95
CA LYS A 375 -14.52 -12.92 -26.27
C LYS A 375 -15.39 -12.91 -25.00
N LYS A 376 -16.30 -11.94 -24.90
CA LYS A 376 -17.48 -11.88 -24.01
C LYS A 376 -17.32 -11.52 -22.52
N ASN A 377 -16.21 -10.99 -22.05
CA ASN A 377 -16.16 -10.50 -20.67
C ASN A 377 -15.94 -8.99 -20.57
N ASN A 378 -16.77 -8.20 -21.26
CA ASN A 378 -16.98 -6.83 -20.84
C ASN A 378 -17.46 -6.90 -19.39
N ILE A 379 -16.58 -6.59 -18.42
CA ILE A 379 -17.04 -6.28 -17.08
C ILE A 379 -18.02 -5.15 -17.32
N LYS A 380 -19.32 -5.38 -17.06
CA LYS A 380 -20.29 -4.27 -17.02
C LYS A 380 -19.71 -3.25 -16.04
N GLU A 381 -19.21 -2.16 -16.61
CA GLU A 381 -18.29 -1.26 -15.91
C GLU A 381 -18.92 -0.62 -14.68
N TYR A 382 -20.22 -0.67 -14.51
CA TYR A 382 -20.86 0.28 -13.61
C TYR A 382 -22.06 -0.34 -12.90
N ASN A 383 -21.75 -1.21 -11.94
CA ASN A 383 -22.75 -1.62 -10.99
C ASN A 383 -22.65 -0.75 -9.74
N ASN A 384 -23.75 -0.18 -9.31
CA ASN A 384 -23.88 0.39 -7.98
C ASN A 384 -23.72 -0.74 -6.97
N ILE A 385 -22.63 -0.72 -6.21
CA ILE A 385 -22.24 -1.85 -5.37
C ILE A 385 -22.07 -1.36 -3.93
N CYS A 386 -22.78 -2.00 -3.01
CA CYS A 386 -22.53 -1.86 -1.59
C CYS A 386 -21.69 -3.05 -1.10
N TYR A 387 -20.39 -2.81 -0.90
CA TYR A 387 -19.52 -3.74 -0.19
C TYR A 387 -19.82 -3.63 1.30
N LYS A 388 -20.47 -4.63 1.85
CA LYS A 388 -20.93 -4.63 3.26
C LYS A 388 -19.80 -4.43 4.28
N SER A 389 -18.57 -4.71 3.88
CA SER A 389 -17.38 -4.56 4.72
C SER A 389 -16.89 -3.12 4.88
N GLY A 390 -17.37 -2.17 4.05
CA GLY A 390 -16.98 -0.82 4.32
C GLY A 390 -16.99 0.21 3.20
N VAL A 391 -17.34 -0.14 1.96
CA VAL A 391 -17.37 0.86 0.87
C VAL A 391 -18.60 0.67 -0.01
N THR A 392 -19.25 1.77 -0.35
CA THR A 392 -20.32 1.77 -1.37
C THR A 392 -19.89 2.63 -2.55
N ILE A 393 -20.08 2.11 -3.76
CA ILE A 393 -19.77 2.80 -5.01
C ILE A 393 -21.08 3.04 -5.75
N LEU A 394 -21.35 4.31 -6.06
CA LEU A 394 -22.52 4.76 -6.80
C LEU A 394 -22.06 5.36 -8.12
N ASN A 395 -22.77 5.03 -9.20
CA ASN A 395 -22.52 5.59 -10.52
C ASN A 395 -23.79 6.15 -11.13
N SER A 396 -23.68 7.23 -11.92
CA SER A 396 -24.77 7.72 -12.76
C SER A 396 -25.12 6.73 -13.87
N MET A 397 -26.28 6.89 -14.50
CA MET A 397 -26.73 6.01 -15.58
C MET A 397 -25.79 6.06 -16.79
N ASP A 398 -25.22 7.21 -17.06
CA ASP A 398 -24.26 7.45 -18.16
C ASP A 398 -22.80 7.20 -17.77
N ASN A 399 -22.57 6.78 -16.51
CA ASN A 399 -21.25 6.50 -15.93
C ASN A 399 -20.26 7.67 -15.89
N LYS A 400 -20.73 8.88 -16.07
CA LYS A 400 -19.90 10.06 -15.97
C LYS A 400 -19.66 10.49 -14.52
N VAL A 401 -20.58 10.15 -13.60
CA VAL A 401 -20.44 10.44 -12.17
C VAL A 401 -20.16 9.17 -11.40
N LYS A 402 -19.13 9.22 -10.56
CA LYS A 402 -18.82 8.14 -9.61
C LYS A 402 -18.67 8.73 -8.20
N ILE A 403 -19.33 8.10 -7.24
CA ILE A 403 -19.26 8.44 -5.83
C ILE A 403 -18.81 7.20 -5.07
N ALA A 404 -17.70 7.29 -4.34
CA ALA A 404 -17.28 6.25 -3.42
C ALA A 404 -17.44 6.74 -1.98
N ILE A 405 -18.10 5.96 -1.14
CA ILE A 405 -18.47 6.29 0.24
C ILE A 405 -17.81 5.31 1.17
N ASP A 406 -17.03 5.79 2.13
CA ASP A 406 -16.44 4.97 3.18
C ASP A 406 -17.39 4.82 4.37
N HIS A 407 -17.72 3.58 4.71
CA HIS A 407 -18.45 3.21 5.92
C HIS A 407 -17.80 1.99 6.60
N GLY A 408 -16.50 1.83 6.40
CA GLY A 408 -15.71 0.75 6.95
C GLY A 408 -15.31 0.96 8.40
N ASN A 409 -14.76 -0.09 8.99
CA ASN A 409 -14.06 0.03 10.26
C ASN A 409 -12.69 0.68 10.02
N LEU A 410 -12.13 1.34 11.04
CA LEU A 410 -10.89 2.11 10.94
C LEU A 410 -9.68 1.33 10.40
N GLY A 411 -9.63 0.02 10.52
CA GLY A 411 -8.52 -0.79 10.00
C GLY A 411 -8.26 -2.09 10.75
N TYR A 412 -7.14 -2.74 10.42
CA TYR A 412 -6.85 -4.12 10.81
C TYR A 412 -6.20 -4.24 12.19
N LYS A 413 -6.63 -5.22 12.97
CA LYS A 413 -6.12 -5.59 14.30
C LYS A 413 -6.05 -4.42 15.31
N SER A 414 -5.13 -4.54 16.26
CA SER A 414 -5.02 -3.62 17.40
C SER A 414 -4.42 -2.26 17.05
N ILE A 415 -3.59 -2.16 16.01
CA ILE A 415 -2.91 -0.92 15.66
C ILE A 415 -3.69 -0.08 14.64
N LYS A 416 -4.45 -0.71 13.73
CA LYS A 416 -5.24 -0.05 12.67
C LYS A 416 -4.41 0.93 11.83
N ALA A 417 -3.21 0.53 11.47
CA ALA A 417 -2.11 1.38 11.01
C ALA A 417 -2.45 2.35 9.89
N HIS A 418 -3.22 1.91 8.89
CA HIS A 418 -3.36 2.56 7.60
C HIS A 418 -4.73 3.20 7.33
N GLY A 419 -5.71 3.01 8.21
CA GLY A 419 -6.99 3.73 8.14
C GLY A 419 -6.89 5.15 8.67
N HIS A 420 -7.83 6.00 8.26
CA HIS A 420 -8.01 7.37 8.72
C HIS A 420 -9.26 7.51 9.58
N ALA A 421 -9.43 8.63 10.26
CA ALA A 421 -10.65 8.92 11.03
C ALA A 421 -11.70 9.60 10.11
N ASP A 422 -12.14 8.89 9.10
CA ASP A 422 -12.87 9.35 7.93
C ASP A 422 -14.20 8.60 7.70
N ALA A 423 -14.73 7.95 8.74
CA ALA A 423 -16.01 7.27 8.63
C ALA A 423 -17.11 8.16 8.05
N LEU A 424 -17.89 7.61 7.13
CA LEU A 424 -18.96 8.26 6.37
C LEU A 424 -18.46 9.39 5.46
N SER A 425 -17.17 9.43 5.14
CA SER A 425 -16.64 10.31 4.10
C SER A 425 -16.97 9.79 2.70
N PHE A 426 -16.83 10.66 1.71
CA PHE A 426 -17.02 10.30 0.32
C PHE A 426 -16.03 11.02 -0.60
N ILE A 427 -15.80 10.42 -1.75
CA ILE A 427 -15.05 11.00 -2.87
C ILE A 427 -15.98 10.99 -4.07
N LEU A 428 -16.03 12.08 -4.83
CA LEU A 428 -16.90 12.22 -6.00
C LEU A 428 -16.08 12.65 -7.21
N SER A 429 -16.29 11.97 -8.33
CA SER A 429 -15.70 12.34 -9.63
C SER A 429 -16.77 12.57 -10.69
N ILE A 430 -16.50 13.50 -11.61
CA ILE A 430 -17.30 13.80 -12.80
C ILE A 430 -16.37 13.72 -14.02
N ASN A 431 -16.76 12.97 -15.03
CA ASN A 431 -15.96 12.79 -16.26
C ASN A 431 -14.48 12.43 -15.97
N ASN A 432 -14.27 11.50 -15.03
CA ASN A 432 -12.96 11.07 -14.53
C ASN A 432 -12.12 12.14 -13.80
N LYS A 433 -12.68 13.30 -13.49
CA LYS A 433 -12.03 14.32 -12.66
C LYS A 433 -12.58 14.26 -11.24
N ILE A 434 -11.71 14.23 -10.24
CA ILE A 434 -12.12 14.28 -8.84
C ILE A 434 -12.56 15.71 -8.50
N ILE A 435 -13.76 15.85 -7.97
CA ILE A 435 -14.37 17.11 -7.53
C ILE A 435 -14.35 17.22 -6.01
N PHE A 436 -14.92 16.22 -5.29
CA PHE A 436 -14.75 16.09 -3.85
C PHE A 436 -13.63 15.09 -3.57
N ILE A 437 -12.62 15.54 -2.82
CA ILE A 437 -11.35 14.80 -2.66
C ILE A 437 -11.08 14.44 -1.20
N ASP A 438 -10.32 13.35 -1.02
CA ASP A 438 -9.68 13.01 0.25
C ASP A 438 -8.34 13.76 0.41
N PRO A 439 -7.90 14.12 1.62
CA PRO A 439 -6.61 14.79 1.81
C PRO A 439 -5.40 13.93 1.44
N GLY A 440 -5.54 12.61 1.40
CA GLY A 440 -4.48 11.67 1.01
C GLY A 440 -3.46 11.39 2.11
N THR A 441 -2.21 11.08 1.72
CA THR A 441 -1.11 10.73 2.63
C THR A 441 0.16 11.48 2.25
N TYR A 442 0.65 12.31 3.15
CA TYR A 442 1.85 13.10 2.87
C TYR A 442 3.14 12.44 3.36
N VAL A 443 3.22 12.14 4.66
CA VAL A 443 4.44 11.57 5.29
C VAL A 443 4.09 10.59 6.40
N TYR A 444 5.06 9.77 6.80
CA TYR A 444 4.91 8.84 7.91
C TYR A 444 5.67 9.26 9.17
N HIS A 445 6.95 9.60 9.07
CA HIS A 445 7.82 9.83 10.23
C HIS A 445 8.42 11.23 10.32
N ASN A 446 8.39 12.01 9.25
CA ASN A 446 9.08 13.30 9.19
C ASN A 446 8.53 14.32 10.21
N ASN A 447 7.21 14.52 10.21
CA ASN A 447 6.52 15.44 11.10
C ASN A 447 5.22 14.80 11.59
N ILE A 448 5.05 14.71 12.91
CA ILE A 448 3.86 14.10 13.49
C ILE A 448 2.59 14.94 13.28
N GLU A 449 2.72 16.26 13.19
CA GLU A 449 1.59 17.16 12.93
C GLU A 449 1.09 16.98 11.50
N ASP A 450 2.00 16.95 10.52
CA ASP A 450 1.66 16.66 9.13
C ASP A 450 1.06 15.25 9.00
N ARG A 451 1.67 14.23 9.62
CA ARG A 451 1.10 12.88 9.63
C ARG A 451 -0.33 12.86 10.17
N ASN A 452 -0.57 13.57 11.27
CA ASN A 452 -1.87 13.63 11.92
C ASN A 452 -2.88 14.47 11.12
N TYR A 453 -2.43 15.55 10.47
CA TYR A 453 -3.27 16.39 9.62
C TYR A 453 -4.04 15.55 8.59
N TYR A 454 -3.34 14.69 7.86
CA TYR A 454 -3.93 13.87 6.78
C TYR A 454 -4.82 12.71 7.28
N ARG A 455 -4.86 12.46 8.59
CA ARG A 455 -5.66 11.39 9.19
C ARG A 455 -6.81 11.87 10.09
N LYS A 456 -6.84 13.16 10.43
CA LYS A 456 -7.85 13.75 11.31
C LYS A 456 -9.18 13.89 10.62
N THR A 457 -10.27 13.70 11.37
CA THR A 457 -11.65 13.78 10.87
C THR A 457 -11.97 15.10 10.19
N ILE A 458 -11.51 16.23 10.74
CA ILE A 458 -11.79 17.57 10.20
C ILE A 458 -11.29 17.80 8.78
N ASN A 459 -10.36 16.99 8.29
CA ASN A 459 -9.78 17.12 6.96
C ASN A 459 -10.34 16.12 5.94
N HIS A 460 -11.36 15.33 6.30
CA HIS A 460 -12.10 14.43 5.40
C HIS A 460 -13.51 14.97 5.12
N ASN A 461 -14.20 14.44 4.10
CA ASN A 461 -15.55 14.81 3.70
C ASN A 461 -16.61 14.22 4.66
N THR A 462 -16.50 14.51 5.95
CA THR A 462 -17.34 13.96 7.02
C THR A 462 -17.57 15.00 8.12
N VAL A 463 -18.04 14.58 9.30
CA VAL A 463 -18.40 15.47 10.40
C VAL A 463 -17.49 15.29 11.60
N GLU A 464 -16.88 16.38 12.05
CA GLU A 464 -16.20 16.47 13.35
C GLU A 464 -17.17 16.95 14.42
N ILE A 465 -17.13 16.36 15.62
CA ILE A 465 -18.02 16.70 16.74
C ILE A 465 -17.21 17.15 17.94
N ASN A 466 -17.57 18.33 18.51
CA ASN A 466 -16.95 18.90 19.71
C ASN A 466 -15.40 18.96 19.61
N ASN A 467 -14.87 19.31 18.44
CA ASN A 467 -13.44 19.39 18.13
C ASN A 467 -12.68 18.08 18.44
N LYS A 468 -13.32 16.93 18.18
CA LYS A 468 -12.75 15.61 18.44
C LYS A 468 -12.79 14.75 17.19
N ASP A 469 -11.71 14.00 16.96
CA ASP A 469 -11.68 12.97 15.93
C ASP A 469 -12.59 11.78 16.27
N GLN A 470 -13.10 11.08 15.26
CA GLN A 470 -13.88 9.84 15.38
C GLN A 470 -13.09 8.72 16.06
N ALA A 471 -11.76 8.78 16.01
CA ALA A 471 -10.85 7.85 16.65
C ALA A 471 -9.68 8.59 17.32
N LYS A 472 -9.12 8.02 18.39
CA LYS A 472 -8.01 8.65 19.13
C LYS A 472 -6.66 8.31 18.49
N ILE A 473 -5.94 9.32 18.01
CA ILE A 473 -4.58 9.18 17.53
C ILE A 473 -3.63 8.95 18.71
N LEU A 474 -2.78 7.91 18.64
CA LEU A 474 -1.79 7.58 19.67
C LEU A 474 -0.35 7.53 19.14
N GLY A 475 -0.19 7.56 17.84
CA GLY A 475 1.12 7.57 17.17
C GLY A 475 0.98 7.46 15.66
N PRO A 476 2.05 7.51 14.89
CA PRO A 476 2.00 7.52 13.42
C PRO A 476 1.23 6.35 12.80
N PHE A 477 1.28 5.17 13.46
CA PHE A 477 0.62 3.93 13.04
C PHE A 477 -0.19 3.27 14.15
N LEU A 478 -0.62 4.05 15.17
CA LEU A 478 -1.37 3.51 16.28
C LEU A 478 -2.58 4.37 16.56
N TRP A 479 -3.74 3.75 16.48
CA TRP A 479 -5.00 4.30 16.90
C TRP A 479 -5.42 3.72 18.26
N GLY A 480 -6.07 4.54 19.06
CA GLY A 480 -6.69 4.15 20.32
C GLY A 480 -8.11 3.64 20.11
N LYS A 481 -9.02 4.14 20.95
CA LYS A 481 -10.45 3.86 20.78
C LYS A 481 -10.91 4.32 19.41
N SER A 482 -11.58 3.44 18.68
CA SER A 482 -12.10 3.70 17.34
C SER A 482 -13.61 3.43 17.29
N TYR A 483 -14.18 3.63 16.13
CA TYR A 483 -15.60 3.45 15.84
C TYR A 483 -15.92 2.09 15.24
N LYS A 484 -17.23 1.82 15.21
CA LYS A 484 -17.84 0.79 14.36
C LYS A 484 -18.88 1.47 13.49
N CYS A 485 -18.88 1.14 12.21
CA CYS A 485 -19.91 1.58 11.28
C CYS A 485 -20.99 0.52 11.11
N LYS A 486 -22.21 0.96 10.80
CA LYS A 486 -23.36 0.09 10.54
C LYS A 486 -24.15 0.63 9.36
N ILE A 487 -24.42 -0.23 8.38
CA ILE A 487 -25.37 0.05 7.31
C ILE A 487 -26.76 -0.13 7.91
N LEU A 488 -27.57 0.93 7.85
CA LEU A 488 -28.96 0.93 8.30
C LEU A 488 -29.91 0.64 7.15
N GLU A 489 -29.56 1.16 5.95
CA GLU A 489 -30.37 0.96 4.75
C GLU A 489 -29.49 1.03 3.50
N TYR A 490 -29.76 0.18 2.52
CA TYR A 490 -29.26 0.28 1.16
C TYR A 490 -30.36 -0.11 0.19
N LYS A 491 -30.81 0.85 -0.63
CA LYS A 491 -31.83 0.64 -1.67
C LYS A 491 -31.29 1.15 -3.00
N ASN A 492 -31.30 0.30 -4.01
CA ASN A 492 -30.91 0.64 -5.38
C ASN A 492 -32.16 0.53 -6.27
N LYS A 493 -32.90 1.63 -6.39
CA LYS A 493 -34.10 1.76 -7.26
C LYS A 493 -33.68 2.15 -8.69
N LYS A 494 -34.63 2.17 -9.63
CA LYS A 494 -34.40 2.52 -11.03
C LYS A 494 -33.70 3.88 -11.16
N ASP A 495 -34.23 4.92 -10.55
CA ASP A 495 -33.76 6.30 -10.71
C ASP A 495 -33.01 6.87 -9.51
N GLU A 496 -32.98 6.14 -8.39
CA GLU A 496 -32.44 6.62 -7.13
C GLU A 496 -31.72 5.51 -6.36
N ILE A 497 -30.66 5.90 -5.66
CA ILE A 497 -29.97 5.03 -4.70
C ILE A 497 -30.00 5.71 -3.33
N ILE A 498 -30.33 4.95 -2.31
CA ILE A 498 -30.33 5.40 -0.92
C ILE A 498 -29.33 4.52 -0.17
N LEU A 499 -28.38 5.14 0.51
CA LEU A 499 -27.49 4.52 1.48
C LEU A 499 -27.60 5.28 2.80
N LYS A 500 -28.07 4.62 3.85
CA LYS A 500 -28.11 5.15 5.22
C LYS A 500 -27.14 4.38 6.09
N VAL A 501 -26.17 5.07 6.66
CA VAL A 501 -25.06 4.49 7.44
C VAL A 501 -24.84 5.29 8.72
N SER A 502 -24.34 4.64 9.77
CA SER A 502 -24.06 5.28 11.04
C SER A 502 -22.73 4.83 11.64
N HIS A 503 -22.16 5.65 12.53
CA HIS A 503 -21.00 5.27 13.34
C HIS A 503 -21.11 5.80 14.78
N ASN A 504 -20.36 5.16 15.70
CA ASN A 504 -20.35 5.45 17.14
C ASN A 504 -19.02 6.03 17.63
N GLY A 505 -18.27 6.73 16.79
CA GLY A 505 -16.94 7.25 17.12
C GLY A 505 -16.93 8.25 18.28
N TYR A 506 -18.01 8.96 18.47
CA TYR A 506 -18.17 10.02 19.45
C TYR A 506 -18.84 9.57 20.77
N LYS A 507 -18.57 8.31 21.20
CA LYS A 507 -19.11 7.72 22.46
C LYS A 507 -20.64 7.65 22.47
N LYS A 508 -21.31 8.63 23.19
CA LYS A 508 -22.76 8.69 23.35
C LYS A 508 -23.47 9.36 22.18
N ILE A 509 -22.72 9.98 21.25
CA ILE A 509 -23.28 10.64 20.06
C ILE A 509 -23.13 9.68 18.88
N ILE A 510 -24.25 9.35 18.26
CA ILE A 510 -24.30 8.58 17.03
C ILE A 510 -24.47 9.55 15.87
N HIS A 511 -23.57 9.48 14.92
CA HIS A 511 -23.70 10.19 13.64
C HIS A 511 -24.27 9.22 12.62
N THR A 512 -25.38 9.60 12.02
CA THR A 512 -26.01 8.89 10.89
C THR A 512 -25.95 9.78 9.68
N ARG A 513 -25.48 9.27 8.56
CA ARG A 513 -25.45 9.98 7.28
C ARG A 513 -26.21 9.19 6.24
N THR A 514 -27.15 9.87 5.57
CA THR A 514 -27.92 9.31 4.46
C THR A 514 -27.46 9.96 3.17
N PHE A 515 -27.07 9.15 2.20
CA PHE A 515 -26.77 9.56 0.84
C PHE A 515 -27.93 9.16 -0.06
N ILE A 516 -28.53 10.14 -0.76
CA ILE A 516 -29.60 9.92 -1.75
C ILE A 516 -29.06 10.43 -3.08
N PHE A 517 -28.83 9.53 -4.02
CA PHE A 517 -28.30 9.86 -5.35
C PHE A 517 -29.33 9.52 -6.43
N ASN A 518 -29.81 10.51 -7.16
CA ASN A 518 -30.82 10.33 -8.20
C ASN A 518 -30.28 9.79 -9.54
N LYS A 519 -29.13 9.16 -9.58
CA LYS A 519 -28.45 8.56 -10.76
C LYS A 519 -28.29 9.48 -11.99
N LYS A 520 -28.73 10.72 -11.91
CA LYS A 520 -28.56 11.76 -12.93
C LYS A 520 -27.53 12.78 -12.46
N ASN A 521 -27.98 13.76 -11.68
CA ASN A 521 -27.17 14.91 -11.33
C ASN A 521 -27.37 15.46 -9.92
N LYS A 522 -28.08 14.77 -9.02
CA LYS A 522 -28.32 15.27 -7.66
C LYS A 522 -27.89 14.28 -6.60
N LEU A 523 -27.05 14.75 -5.69
CA LEU A 523 -26.67 14.06 -4.47
C LEU A 523 -27.21 14.84 -3.27
N THR A 524 -28.06 14.22 -2.46
CA THR A 524 -28.49 14.76 -1.18
C THR A 524 -27.81 14.00 -0.06
N ILE A 525 -27.18 14.74 0.85
CA ILE A 525 -26.54 14.21 2.05
C ILE A 525 -27.33 14.72 3.25
N ILE A 526 -27.78 13.81 4.11
CA ILE A 526 -28.53 14.15 5.33
C ILE A 526 -27.70 13.64 6.51
N ASP A 527 -27.19 14.56 7.32
CA ASP A 527 -26.51 14.29 8.57
C ASP A 527 -27.46 14.38 9.74
N GLU A 528 -27.63 13.31 10.49
CA GLU A 528 -28.51 13.20 11.65
C GLU A 528 -27.73 12.80 12.91
N PHE A 529 -28.07 13.38 14.05
CA PHE A 529 -27.42 13.17 15.33
C PHE A 529 -28.46 12.93 16.43
N ASN A 530 -28.19 11.96 17.29
CA ASN A 530 -29.11 11.62 18.40
C ASN A 530 -29.03 12.57 19.60
N LYS A 531 -28.11 13.55 19.58
CA LYS A 531 -27.92 14.54 20.65
C LYS A 531 -27.41 15.85 20.07
N GLU A 532 -27.82 16.95 20.69
CA GLU A 532 -27.26 18.25 20.41
C GLU A 532 -25.78 18.33 20.75
N CYS A 533 -24.98 18.92 19.88
CA CYS A 533 -23.55 19.11 20.03
C CYS A 533 -23.02 20.09 18.98
N ASN A 534 -21.82 20.61 19.18
CA ASN A 534 -21.14 21.42 18.17
C ASN A 534 -20.61 20.51 17.06
N LYS A 535 -20.94 20.81 15.81
CA LYS A 535 -20.60 20.04 14.61
C LYS A 535 -19.86 20.92 13.62
N ILE A 536 -18.86 20.32 12.95
CA ILE A 536 -18.23 20.90 11.77
C ILE A 536 -18.35 19.87 10.66
N ILE A 537 -19.21 20.17 9.68
CA ILE A 537 -19.34 19.39 8.45
C ILE A 537 -18.29 19.92 7.49
N ASN A 538 -17.43 19.06 6.98
CA ASN A 538 -16.35 19.45 6.07
C ASN A 538 -16.51 18.83 4.69
N PHE A 539 -16.28 19.63 3.65
CA PHE A 539 -16.20 19.22 2.25
C PHE A 539 -14.93 19.77 1.60
N ASN A 540 -14.06 18.90 1.11
CA ASN A 540 -12.85 19.23 0.38
C ASN A 540 -13.13 19.23 -1.12
N ILE A 541 -12.89 20.35 -1.80
CA ILE A 541 -13.25 20.53 -3.21
C ILE A 541 -12.03 21.02 -3.99
N LEU A 542 -11.78 20.42 -5.15
CA LEU A 542 -10.71 20.84 -6.07
C LEU A 542 -11.17 21.96 -7.02
N ASP A 543 -12.40 21.86 -7.53
CA ASP A 543 -12.98 22.84 -8.48
C ASP A 543 -14.49 22.91 -8.27
N ASP A 544 -14.93 23.94 -7.51
CA ASP A 544 -16.34 24.07 -7.10
C ASP A 544 -17.23 24.81 -8.11
N LYS A 545 -16.69 25.81 -8.81
CA LYS A 545 -17.52 26.74 -9.58
C LYS A 545 -18.08 26.14 -10.87
N LYS A 546 -17.37 25.19 -11.48
CA LYS A 546 -17.72 24.65 -12.78
C LYS A 546 -18.62 23.43 -12.73
N TYR A 547 -18.53 22.62 -11.66
CA TYR A 547 -19.08 21.27 -11.63
C TYR A 547 -20.18 21.07 -10.59
N VAL A 548 -20.31 21.94 -9.58
CA VAL A 548 -21.27 21.73 -8.49
C VAL A 548 -21.93 23.03 -8.00
N LYS A 549 -23.25 22.93 -7.73
CA LYS A 549 -24.01 23.92 -6.94
C LYS A 549 -24.39 23.25 -5.63
N ILE A 550 -24.14 23.92 -4.48
CA ILE A 550 -24.39 23.35 -3.17
C ILE A 550 -25.37 24.23 -2.42
N ASN A 551 -26.48 23.66 -1.99
CA ASN A 551 -27.50 24.28 -1.17
C ASN A 551 -27.59 23.58 0.18
N TYR A 552 -27.81 24.33 1.24
CA TYR A 552 -27.88 23.86 2.61
C TYR A 552 -29.25 24.13 3.22
N ILE A 553 -29.76 23.17 3.99
CA ILE A 553 -31.05 23.27 4.69
C ILE A 553 -30.85 22.81 6.13
N SER A 554 -31.23 23.64 7.07
CA SER A 554 -31.17 23.37 8.52
C SER A 554 -32.27 24.13 9.23
N ASN A 555 -32.83 23.55 10.26
CA ASN A 555 -33.80 24.24 11.14
C ASN A 555 -33.12 25.12 12.20
N GLU A 556 -31.81 24.98 12.36
CA GLU A 556 -30.99 25.72 13.31
C GLU A 556 -29.98 26.62 12.58
N PRO A 557 -29.50 27.69 13.20
CA PRO A 557 -28.47 28.54 12.62
C PRO A 557 -27.19 27.78 12.28
N TYR A 558 -26.56 28.22 11.21
CA TYR A 558 -25.25 27.69 10.79
C TYR A 558 -24.39 28.79 10.17
N THR A 559 -23.08 28.58 10.19
CA THR A 559 -22.11 29.44 9.51
C THR A 559 -21.31 28.64 8.50
N ILE A 560 -20.93 29.25 7.39
CA ILE A 560 -20.15 28.63 6.31
C ILE A 560 -18.84 29.39 6.18
N ASN A 561 -17.73 28.67 6.28
CA ASN A 561 -16.39 29.19 6.03
C ASN A 561 -15.74 28.42 4.87
N LYS A 562 -15.31 29.14 3.83
CA LYS A 562 -14.46 28.61 2.78
C LYS A 562 -13.02 28.91 3.16
N ILE A 563 -12.20 27.89 3.28
CA ILE A 563 -10.81 28.02 3.69
C ILE A 563 -9.87 27.40 2.66
N ASP A 564 -8.68 27.98 2.55
CA ASP A 564 -7.59 27.34 1.85
C ASP A 564 -7.06 26.16 2.66
N ASN A 565 -6.90 25.04 2.00
CA ASN A 565 -6.48 23.81 2.61
C ASN A 565 -5.49 23.08 1.71
N LYS A 566 -4.96 21.93 2.15
CA LYS A 566 -3.96 21.17 1.43
C LYS A 566 -4.33 19.70 1.32
N TYR A 567 -3.92 19.07 0.20
CA TYR A 567 -4.01 17.63 -0.01
C TYR A 567 -2.71 17.08 -0.57
N SER A 568 -2.51 15.78 -0.43
CA SER A 568 -1.33 15.07 -0.92
C SER A 568 -1.75 14.10 -2.03
N PRO A 569 -1.55 14.45 -3.31
CA PRO A 569 -1.88 13.57 -4.43
C PRO A 569 -0.94 12.39 -4.55
N LYS A 570 0.28 12.52 -4.02
CA LYS A 570 1.34 11.51 -3.99
C LYS A 570 2.14 11.67 -2.71
N TYR A 571 2.77 10.58 -2.26
CA TYR A 571 3.60 10.60 -1.08
C TYR A 571 4.65 11.72 -1.16
N ASN A 572 4.80 12.46 -0.07
CA ASN A 572 5.70 13.60 0.08
C ASN A 572 5.48 14.76 -0.93
N THR A 573 4.25 14.89 -1.45
CA THR A 573 3.86 16.00 -2.35
C THR A 573 2.61 16.66 -1.81
N VAL A 574 2.60 18.01 -1.78
CA VAL A 574 1.46 18.81 -1.29
C VAL A 574 0.94 19.71 -2.40
N LYS A 575 -0.38 19.79 -2.52
CA LYS A 575 -1.10 20.72 -3.39
C LYS A 575 -2.20 21.45 -2.61
N LYS A 576 -2.62 22.60 -3.13
CA LYS A 576 -3.72 23.39 -2.57
C LYS A 576 -5.08 22.80 -2.95
N MET A 577 -6.04 22.88 -2.04
CA MET A 577 -7.47 22.63 -2.26
C MET A 577 -8.30 23.64 -1.47
N LYS A 578 -9.58 23.71 -1.73
CA LYS A 578 -10.56 24.46 -0.91
C LYS A 578 -11.30 23.49 0.01
N SER A 579 -11.61 23.96 1.23
CA SER A 579 -12.52 23.26 2.13
C SER A 579 -13.69 24.18 2.51
N ILE A 580 -14.90 23.64 2.44
CA ILE A 580 -16.10 24.28 2.95
C ILE A 580 -16.38 23.68 4.33
N ARG A 581 -16.32 24.50 5.37
CA ARG A 581 -16.61 24.10 6.75
C ARG A 581 -17.88 24.74 7.23
N ILE A 582 -18.85 23.91 7.61
CA ILE A 582 -20.16 24.35 8.09
C ILE A 582 -20.23 24.07 9.58
N LYS A 583 -20.37 25.12 10.39
CA LYS A 583 -20.55 25.00 11.84
C LYS A 583 -22.02 25.10 12.19
N THR A 584 -22.53 24.14 12.97
CA THR A 584 -23.93 24.10 13.40
C THR A 584 -24.11 23.30 14.69
N LYS A 585 -25.22 23.54 15.40
CA LYS A 585 -25.71 22.69 16.50
C LYS A 585 -26.86 21.79 16.08
N SER A 586 -27.40 21.98 14.87
CA SER A 586 -28.58 21.27 14.38
C SER A 586 -28.44 19.76 14.48
N ASN A 587 -29.47 19.07 14.95
CA ASN A 587 -29.50 17.62 14.98
C ASN A 587 -29.81 16.97 13.63
N LYS A 588 -30.24 17.78 12.65
CA LYS A 588 -30.46 17.37 11.26
C LYS A 588 -29.96 18.45 10.32
N PHE A 589 -29.04 18.11 9.44
CA PHE A 589 -28.47 19.02 8.44
C PHE A 589 -28.54 18.38 7.06
N ILE A 590 -29.00 19.10 6.06
CA ILE A 590 -29.17 18.60 4.70
C ILE A 590 -28.28 19.40 3.75
N THR A 591 -27.45 18.72 3.01
CA THR A 591 -26.63 19.27 1.92
C THR A 591 -27.15 18.74 0.59
N LYS A 592 -27.59 19.60 -0.29
CA LYS A 592 -28.03 19.26 -1.65
C LYS A 592 -26.97 19.69 -2.66
N ILE A 593 -26.38 18.73 -3.35
CA ILE A 593 -25.33 18.94 -4.36
C ILE A 593 -25.96 18.67 -5.72
N THR A 594 -26.09 19.71 -6.54
CA THR A 594 -26.48 19.58 -7.94
C THR A 594 -25.19 19.55 -8.78
N LEU A 595 -25.02 18.51 -9.58
CA LEU A 595 -23.88 18.31 -10.45
C LEU A 595 -24.17 18.98 -11.80
N THR A 596 -23.23 19.78 -12.30
CA THR A 596 -23.33 20.53 -13.55
C THR A 596 -22.19 20.15 -14.47
N ASN A 597 -22.33 20.42 -15.77
CA ASN A 597 -21.30 20.08 -16.79
C ASN A 597 -20.89 18.59 -16.78
N ILE A 598 -21.89 17.72 -16.66
CA ILE A 598 -21.74 16.27 -16.69
C ILE A 598 -21.52 15.77 -18.13
#